data_c88a55e68ebeaca12f9daf3379a893af
#
_entry.id   c88a55e68ebeaca12f9daf3379a893af
#
_cell.length_a   1.000
_cell.length_b   1.000
_cell.length_c   1.000
_cell.angle_alpha   90.00
_cell.angle_beta   90.00
_cell.angle_gamma   90.00
#
_symmetry.space_group_name_H-M   'P 1'
#
loop_
_entity.id
_entity.type
_entity.pdbx_description
1 polymer ?
#
loop_
_entity_poly.entity_id
_entity_poly.type
_entity_poly.pdbx_seq_one_letter_code
_entity_poly.pdbx_strand_id
1 'polypeptide(L)'
;MDRTRLANIAADITLKSFFIDTDVRVISRIFDDGDYAVLIKHVDPRYEYGYEYMGVFNFHSVEQAKEQHKIMLEVMAGERLIPDE
;
A
#
# COMPACT_ATOMS: atom_id res chain seq x y z
N MET A 1 -15.98 -1.52 -0.62
CA MET A 1 -15.53 -0.17 -0.18
C MET A 1 -15.70 0.80 -1.33
N ASP A 2 -16.12 2.02 -1.09
CA ASP A 2 -16.34 2.95 -2.20
C ASP A 2 -15.03 3.60 -2.69
N ARG A 3 -15.11 4.21 -3.88
CA ARG A 3 -13.93 4.81 -4.50
C ARG A 3 -13.39 5.99 -3.72
N THR A 4 -14.26 6.76 -3.06
CA THR A 4 -13.85 7.94 -2.32
C THR A 4 -12.92 7.56 -1.17
N ARG A 5 -13.27 6.52 -0.42
CA ARG A 5 -12.44 6.04 0.67
C ARG A 5 -11.08 5.56 0.16
N LEU A 6 -11.08 4.80 -0.93
CA LEU A 6 -9.83 4.31 -1.50
C LEU A 6 -8.98 5.46 -2.03
N ALA A 7 -9.61 6.42 -2.70
CA ALA A 7 -8.91 7.61 -3.20
C ALA A 7 -8.27 8.41 -2.07
N ASN A 8 -8.94 8.52 -0.93
CA ASN A 8 -8.38 9.22 0.23
C ASN A 8 -7.16 8.48 0.79
N ILE A 9 -7.20 7.15 0.84
CA ILE A 9 -6.06 6.35 1.25
C ILE A 9 -4.89 6.55 0.27
N ALA A 10 -5.19 6.48 -1.02
CA ALA A 10 -4.17 6.68 -2.07
C ALA A 10 -3.52 8.05 -1.96
N ALA A 11 -4.33 9.09 -1.74
CA ALA A 11 -3.82 10.45 -1.58
C ALA A 11 -2.91 10.58 -0.36
N ASP A 12 -3.30 10.00 0.76
CA ASP A 12 -2.51 10.05 1.99
C ASP A 12 -1.16 9.37 1.80
N ILE A 13 -1.17 8.16 1.23
CA ILE A 13 0.05 7.39 1.00
C ILE A 13 0.96 8.09 0.00
N THR A 14 0.38 8.60 -1.09
CA THR A 14 1.15 9.31 -2.12
C THR A 14 1.80 10.56 -1.53
N LEU A 15 1.05 11.34 -0.76
CA LEU A 15 1.60 12.53 -0.12
C LEU A 15 2.77 12.17 0.79
N LYS A 16 2.60 11.18 1.64
CA LYS A 16 3.64 10.77 2.59
C LYS A 16 4.87 10.19 1.90
N SER A 17 4.69 9.59 0.72
CA SER A 17 5.81 8.99 -0.02
C SER A 17 6.87 10.02 -0.44
N PHE A 18 6.51 11.29 -0.52
CA PHE A 18 7.47 12.35 -0.85
C PHE A 18 8.40 12.71 0.31
N PHE A 19 8.09 12.25 1.51
CA PHE A 19 8.80 12.69 2.72
C PHE A 19 9.50 11.53 3.46
N ILE A 20 9.62 10.37 2.81
CA ILE A 20 10.26 9.19 3.40
C ILE A 20 11.59 8.91 2.71
N ASP A 21 12.49 8.23 3.44
CA ASP A 21 13.77 7.76 2.90
C ASP A 21 13.72 6.29 2.49
N THR A 22 12.64 5.60 2.84
CA THR A 22 12.44 4.19 2.52
C THR A 22 12.21 4.02 1.03
N ASP A 23 12.75 2.96 0.43
CA ASP A 23 12.56 2.68 -1.00
C ASP A 23 11.19 2.07 -1.24
N VAL A 24 10.19 2.94 -1.33
CA VAL A 24 8.79 2.56 -1.53
C VAL A 24 8.23 3.33 -2.71
N ARG A 25 7.54 2.61 -3.60
CA ARG A 25 6.81 3.20 -4.73
C ARG A 25 5.33 3.02 -4.52
N VAL A 26 4.55 4.06 -4.80
CA VAL A 26 3.09 4.03 -4.69
C VAL A 26 2.51 3.83 -6.08
N ILE A 27 1.60 2.87 -6.20
CA ILE A 27 0.98 2.50 -7.48
C ILE A 27 -0.53 2.50 -7.29
N SER A 28 -1.24 3.30 -8.09
CA SER A 28 -2.70 3.24 -8.16
C SER A 28 -3.06 2.53 -9.46
N ARG A 29 -3.98 1.59 -9.41
CA ARG A 29 -4.26 0.74 -10.56
C ARG A 29 -5.72 0.35 -10.66
N ILE A 30 -6.21 0.31 -11.89
CA ILE A 30 -7.50 -0.29 -12.23
C ILE A 30 -7.18 -1.54 -13.04
N PHE A 31 -7.73 -2.67 -12.60
CA PHE A 31 -7.52 -3.97 -13.23
C PHE A 31 -8.56 -4.22 -14.32
N ASP A 32 -8.27 -5.19 -15.21
CA ASP A 32 -9.12 -5.51 -16.35
C ASP A 32 -10.52 -5.95 -15.95
N ASP A 33 -10.67 -6.57 -14.79
CA ASP A 33 -11.97 -7.03 -14.28
C ASP A 33 -12.77 -5.91 -13.59
N GLY A 34 -12.26 -4.68 -13.58
CA GLY A 34 -12.92 -3.54 -12.97
C GLY A 34 -12.54 -3.29 -11.52
N ASP A 35 -11.76 -4.18 -10.90
CA ASP A 35 -11.23 -3.94 -9.57
C ASP A 35 -10.22 -2.78 -9.60
N TYR A 36 -10.07 -2.12 -8.47
CA TYR A 36 -9.11 -1.02 -8.34
C TYR A 36 -8.41 -1.10 -6.99
N ALA A 37 -7.19 -0.59 -6.95
CA ALA A 37 -6.34 -0.72 -5.77
C ALA A 37 -5.33 0.42 -5.68
N VAL A 38 -4.87 0.67 -4.46
CA VAL A 38 -3.63 1.41 -4.23
C VAL A 38 -2.64 0.44 -3.58
N LEU A 39 -1.45 0.37 -4.16
CA LEU A 39 -0.40 -0.57 -3.77
C LEU A 39 0.86 0.18 -3.40
N ILE A 40 1.66 -0.42 -2.53
CA ILE A 40 3.06 -0.02 -2.38
C ILE A 40 3.96 -1.18 -2.78
N LYS A 41 5.09 -0.84 -3.38
CA LYS A 41 6.19 -1.76 -3.64
C LYS A 41 7.35 -1.34 -2.76
N HIS A 42 7.74 -2.19 -1.83
CA HIS A 42 8.89 -1.94 -0.96
C HIS A 42 10.08 -2.76 -1.44
N VAL A 43 11.18 -2.10 -1.71
CA VAL A 43 12.42 -2.74 -2.15
C VAL A 43 13.36 -2.82 -0.96
N ASP A 44 13.74 -4.04 -0.60
CA ASP A 44 14.60 -4.29 0.57
C ASP A 44 15.25 -5.66 0.40
N PRO A 45 16.56 -5.79 0.64
CA PRO A 45 17.25 -7.06 0.45
C PRO A 45 16.80 -8.17 1.40
N ARG A 46 16.07 -7.85 2.45
CA ARG A 46 15.55 -8.85 3.38
C ARG A 46 14.38 -9.65 2.81
N TYR A 47 13.74 -9.17 1.73
CA TYR A 47 12.71 -9.96 1.03
C TYR A 47 13.38 -11.03 0.15
N GLU A 48 12.68 -12.16 -0.03
CA GLU A 48 13.22 -13.28 -0.81
C GLU A 48 13.65 -12.86 -2.21
N TYR A 49 12.87 -12.01 -2.86
CA TYR A 49 13.16 -11.54 -4.24
C TYR A 49 13.64 -10.09 -4.27
N GLY A 50 13.97 -9.52 -3.12
CA GLY A 50 14.45 -8.14 -3.04
C GLY A 50 13.33 -7.10 -3.02
N TYR A 51 12.07 -7.49 -3.08
CA TYR A 51 10.92 -6.58 -3.01
C TYR A 51 9.67 -7.34 -2.61
N GLU A 52 8.65 -6.58 -2.21
CA GLU A 52 7.32 -7.12 -1.93
C GLU A 52 6.28 -6.04 -2.16
N TYR A 53 5.05 -6.48 -2.38
CA TYR A 53 3.90 -5.59 -2.60
C TYR A 53 2.88 -5.78 -1.49
N MET A 54 2.15 -4.72 -1.18
CA MET A 54 0.90 -4.82 -0.43
C MET A 54 0.00 -3.67 -0.84
N GLY A 55 -1.27 -3.76 -0.52
CA GLY A 55 -2.17 -2.69 -0.87
C GLY A 55 -3.56 -2.81 -0.31
N VAL A 56 -4.38 -1.84 -0.68
CA VAL A 56 -5.80 -1.80 -0.35
C VAL A 56 -6.58 -1.93 -1.65
N PHE A 57 -7.50 -2.89 -1.69
CA PHE A 57 -8.33 -3.19 -2.85
C PHE A 57 -9.77 -2.81 -2.57
N ASN A 58 -10.53 -2.52 -3.62
CA ASN A 58 -11.95 -2.17 -3.50
C ASN A 58 -12.78 -3.26 -2.82
N PHE A 59 -12.37 -4.52 -2.90
CA PHE A 59 -13.11 -5.63 -2.29
C PHE A 59 -12.75 -5.84 -0.81
N HIS A 60 -11.79 -5.11 -0.25
CA HIS A 60 -11.52 -5.16 1.18
C HIS A 60 -12.68 -4.51 1.95
N SER A 61 -12.96 -5.03 3.15
CA SER A 61 -13.87 -4.36 4.07
C SER A 61 -13.23 -3.07 4.58
N VAL A 62 -14.04 -2.19 5.17
CA VAL A 62 -13.51 -0.95 5.77
C VAL A 62 -12.47 -1.26 6.84
N GLU A 63 -12.72 -2.29 7.64
CA GLU A 63 -11.77 -2.67 8.70
C GLU A 63 -10.48 -3.23 8.14
N GLN A 64 -10.56 -4.08 7.10
CA GLN A 64 -9.37 -4.58 6.41
C GLN A 64 -8.58 -3.43 5.78
N ALA A 65 -9.29 -2.49 5.17
CA ALA A 65 -8.66 -1.33 4.55
C ALA A 65 -7.90 -0.49 5.58
N LYS A 66 -8.49 -0.27 6.76
CA LYS A 66 -7.83 0.47 7.83
C LYS A 66 -6.58 -0.24 8.32
N GLU A 67 -6.63 -1.55 8.47
CA GLU A 67 -5.48 -2.33 8.92
C GLU A 67 -4.38 -2.31 7.88
N GLN A 68 -4.72 -2.53 6.61
CA GLN A 68 -3.75 -2.47 5.52
C GLN A 68 -3.10 -1.09 5.42
N HIS A 69 -3.91 -0.03 5.52
CA HIS A 69 -3.40 1.34 5.47
C HIS A 69 -2.40 1.59 6.60
N LYS A 70 -2.72 1.15 7.80
CA LYS A 70 -1.83 1.29 8.96
C LYS A 70 -0.49 0.58 8.72
N ILE A 71 -0.54 -0.66 8.24
CA ILE A 71 0.68 -1.43 7.97
C ILE A 71 1.51 -0.76 6.88
N MET A 72 0.86 -0.28 5.82
CA MET A 72 1.56 0.42 4.74
C MET A 72 2.31 1.63 5.25
N LEU A 73 1.70 2.40 6.15
CA LEU A 73 2.37 3.56 6.74
C LEU A 73 3.56 3.15 7.61
N GLU A 74 3.46 2.04 8.34
CA GLU A 74 4.57 1.52 9.13
C GLU A 74 5.73 1.06 8.25
N VAL A 75 5.43 0.39 7.14
CA VAL A 75 6.44 -0.02 6.17
C VAL A 75 7.13 1.21 5.57
N MET A 76 6.36 2.20 5.18
CA MET A 76 6.88 3.43 4.58
C MET A 76 7.77 4.21 5.56
N ALA A 77 7.45 4.16 6.84
CA ALA A 77 8.24 4.80 7.89
C ALA A 77 9.51 4.01 8.22
N GLY A 78 9.71 2.85 7.62
CA GLY A 78 10.88 2.01 7.88
C GLY A 78 10.77 1.20 9.15
N GLU A 79 9.58 1.08 9.73
CA GLU A 79 9.39 0.43 11.02
C GLU A 79 9.24 -1.08 10.92
N ARG A 80 8.93 -1.57 9.74
CA ARG A 80 8.73 -3.01 9.53
C ARG A 80 8.77 -3.36 8.05
N LEU A 81 8.87 -4.66 7.76
CA LEU A 81 8.70 -5.19 6.42
C LEU A 81 7.22 -5.46 6.15
N ILE A 82 6.87 -5.59 4.88
CA ILE A 82 5.54 -6.07 4.47
C ILE A 82 5.39 -7.50 5.01
N PRO A 83 4.30 -7.80 5.72
CA PRO A 83 4.14 -9.11 6.34
C PRO A 83 3.96 -10.22 5.30
N ASP A 84 4.54 -11.36 5.59
CA ASP A 84 4.20 -12.58 4.88
C ASP A 84 2.81 -13.01 5.33
N GLU A 85 2.04 -13.53 4.44
CA GLU A 85 0.72 -13.98 4.77
C GLU A 85 0.71 -15.13 5.74
#